data_b02fb1c8400c1a25c8e8c35603cc9068
#
_entry.id   b02fb1c8400c1a25c8e8c35603cc9068
#
_cell.length_a   1.000
_cell.length_b   1.000
_cell.length_c   1.000
_cell.angle_alpha   90.00
_cell.angle_beta   90.00
_cell.angle_gamma   90.00
#
_symmetry.space_group_name_H-M   'P 1'
#
loop_
_entity.id
_entity.type
_entity.pdbx_description
1 polymer ?
#
loop_
_entity_poly.entity_id
_entity_poly.type
_entity_poly.pdbx_seq_one_letter_code
_entity_poly.pdbx_strand_id
1 'polypeptide(L)'
;VKYTGENIEAIKFNNEKLIDTKDLYPSLNVIRTINDDRNLRISYSKTTARPTFKEISAAQIYDPITERYFVGNPDVNPTYINNFDLRYESYSEGNQIFAISTFFKQFNDPIEVTALDANQPSVFIVRNNKEATVYGVELELRKDILNNEKRKLSLNLNTSIIESEQRMSDEEFKGRVIS
;
A
#
# COMPACT_ATOMS: atom_id res chain seq x y z
N VAL A 1 11.82 -14.96 18.72
CA VAL A 1 13.05 -14.25 19.14
C VAL A 1 12.67 -12.80 19.37
N LYS A 2 12.86 -12.29 20.58
CA LYS A 2 12.60 -10.88 20.89
C LYS A 2 13.94 -10.17 21.05
N TYR A 3 14.12 -9.06 20.36
CA TYR A 3 15.29 -8.22 20.52
C TYR A 3 15.09 -7.30 21.74
N THR A 4 15.93 -7.46 22.75
CA THR A 4 15.91 -6.67 23.98
C THR A 4 17.20 -5.86 24.14
N GLY A 5 17.53 -5.03 23.13
CA GLY A 5 18.73 -4.20 23.14
C GLY A 5 20.01 -4.98 22.78
N GLU A 6 20.70 -5.57 23.73
CA GLU A 6 22.00 -6.24 23.50
C GLU A 6 21.91 -7.76 23.27
N ASN A 7 20.75 -8.38 23.53
CA ASN A 7 20.58 -9.83 23.43
C ASN A 7 19.34 -10.24 22.64
N ILE A 8 19.50 -11.28 21.82
CA ILE A 8 18.38 -11.95 21.14
C ILE A 8 17.91 -13.09 22.03
N GLU A 9 16.75 -12.95 22.65
CA GLU A 9 16.13 -14.02 23.44
C GLU A 9 15.19 -14.87 22.60
N ALA A 10 15.30 -16.19 22.71
CA ALA A 10 14.35 -17.11 22.08
C ALA A 10 13.03 -17.11 22.85
N ILE A 11 11.96 -16.66 22.21
CA ILE A 11 10.61 -16.69 22.76
C ILE A 11 9.96 -18.02 22.40
N LYS A 12 9.52 -18.75 23.42
CA LYS A 12 8.62 -19.90 23.25
C LYS A 12 7.18 -19.39 23.21
N PHE A 13 6.53 -19.46 22.05
CA PHE A 13 5.09 -19.23 21.95
C PHE A 13 4.35 -20.46 22.50
N ASN A 14 3.62 -20.27 23.58
CA ASN A 14 2.85 -21.32 24.25
C ASN A 14 1.37 -21.14 23.87
N ASN A 15 0.99 -21.49 22.64
CA ASN A 15 -0.38 -21.36 22.11
C ASN A 15 -0.97 -19.94 22.18
N GLU A 16 -0.14 -18.91 22.18
CA GLU A 16 -0.60 -17.52 22.17
C GLU A 16 -1.10 -17.13 20.78
N LYS A 17 -2.24 -16.46 20.74
CA LYS A 17 -2.75 -15.86 19.54
C LYS A 17 -1.98 -14.57 19.27
N LEU A 18 -1.19 -14.52 18.21
CA LEU A 18 -0.42 -13.33 17.82
C LEU A 18 -1.32 -12.22 17.25
N ILE A 19 -2.41 -12.62 16.58
CA ILE A 19 -3.40 -11.69 16.02
C ILE A 19 -4.79 -12.21 16.37
N ASP A 20 -5.56 -11.44 17.13
CA ASP A 20 -6.97 -11.71 17.44
C ASP A 20 -7.76 -10.41 17.34
N THR A 21 -8.13 -10.03 16.11
CA THR A 21 -8.87 -8.80 15.82
C THR A 21 -10.25 -9.12 15.26
N LYS A 22 -11.25 -8.30 15.65
CA LYS A 22 -12.60 -8.31 15.09
C LYS A 22 -12.89 -6.92 14.58
N ASP A 23 -12.83 -6.74 13.27
CA ASP A 23 -12.88 -5.43 12.65
C ASP A 23 -14.03 -5.33 11.65
N LEU A 24 -14.56 -4.12 11.50
CA LEU A 24 -15.52 -3.79 10.46
C LEU A 24 -14.78 -3.17 9.27
N TYR A 25 -15.11 -3.66 8.08
CA TYR A 25 -14.58 -3.18 6.80
C TYR A 25 -15.70 -2.61 5.93
N PRO A 26 -16.19 -1.39 6.26
CA PRO A 26 -17.25 -0.78 5.48
C PRO A 26 -16.73 -0.42 4.08
N SER A 27 -17.65 -0.51 3.10
CA SER A 27 -17.43 0.00 1.76
C SER A 27 -18.69 0.70 1.25
N LEU A 28 -18.50 1.79 0.54
CA LEU A 28 -19.54 2.58 -0.10
C LEU A 28 -19.10 2.92 -1.52
N ASN A 29 -19.98 2.71 -2.49
CA ASN A 29 -19.76 3.13 -3.86
C ASN A 29 -21.02 3.82 -4.38
N VAL A 30 -20.90 5.08 -4.75
CA VAL A 30 -21.99 5.89 -5.29
C VAL A 30 -21.65 6.27 -6.73
N ILE A 31 -22.56 5.95 -7.64
CA ILE A 31 -22.45 6.32 -9.05
C ILE A 31 -23.59 7.26 -9.36
N ARG A 32 -23.27 8.44 -9.84
CA ARG A 32 -24.23 9.41 -10.38
C ARG A 32 -24.06 9.50 -11.88
N THR A 33 -25.05 9.05 -12.61
CA THR A 33 -25.18 9.31 -14.04
C THR A 33 -25.59 10.77 -14.25
N ILE A 34 -24.75 11.54 -14.93
CA ILE A 34 -24.98 12.95 -15.22
C ILE A 34 -25.86 13.07 -16.47
N ASN A 35 -25.54 12.25 -17.47
CA ASN A 35 -26.33 12.03 -18.69
C ASN A 35 -25.95 10.65 -19.24
N ASP A 36 -26.52 10.28 -20.41
CA ASP A 36 -26.33 8.93 -20.98
C ASP A 36 -24.89 8.53 -21.21
N ASP A 37 -23.99 9.49 -21.35
CA ASP A 37 -22.57 9.28 -21.68
C ASP A 37 -21.61 9.63 -20.56
N ARG A 38 -22.08 10.11 -19.40
CA ARG A 38 -21.20 10.63 -18.34
C ARG A 38 -21.58 10.15 -16.96
N ASN A 39 -20.57 9.67 -16.25
CA ASN A 39 -20.73 9.20 -14.87
C ASN A 39 -19.74 9.89 -13.94
N LEU A 40 -20.20 10.14 -12.74
CA LEU A 40 -19.37 10.50 -11.59
C LEU A 40 -19.45 9.37 -10.57
N ARG A 41 -18.31 8.84 -10.17
CA ARG A 41 -18.20 7.76 -9.17
C ARG A 41 -17.43 8.26 -7.97
N ILE A 42 -17.98 8.01 -6.80
CA ILE A 42 -17.33 8.27 -5.51
C ILE A 42 -17.31 6.95 -4.76
N SER A 43 -16.15 6.54 -4.28
CA SER A 43 -16.04 5.34 -3.46
C SER A 43 -15.20 5.59 -2.19
N TYR A 44 -15.59 4.85 -1.16
CA TYR A 44 -14.86 4.73 0.08
C TYR A 44 -14.80 3.26 0.47
N SER A 45 -13.64 2.80 0.93
CA SER A 45 -13.52 1.49 1.53
C SER A 45 -12.45 1.47 2.62
N LYS A 46 -12.74 0.75 3.72
CA LYS A 46 -11.74 0.38 4.70
C LYS A 46 -11.24 -1.03 4.41
N THR A 47 -9.93 -1.19 4.31
CA THR A 47 -9.28 -2.48 4.08
C THR A 47 -8.19 -2.73 5.10
N THR A 48 -7.61 -3.93 5.14
CA THR A 48 -6.49 -4.26 6.01
C THR A 48 -5.42 -5.05 5.25
N ALA A 49 -4.16 -4.79 5.60
CA ALA A 49 -3.05 -5.65 5.27
C ALA A 49 -2.58 -6.36 6.54
N ARG A 50 -2.67 -7.68 6.56
CA ARG A 50 -2.20 -8.48 7.69
C ARG A 50 -0.76 -8.89 7.46
N PRO A 51 0.06 -8.94 8.52
CA PRO A 51 1.41 -9.43 8.39
C PRO A 51 1.39 -10.90 7.93
N THR A 52 2.35 -11.25 7.11
CA THR A 52 2.57 -12.62 6.66
C THR A 52 3.14 -13.47 7.81
N PHE A 53 3.05 -14.79 7.66
CA PHE A 53 3.63 -15.70 8.65
C PHE A 53 5.14 -15.47 8.86
N LYS A 54 5.87 -15.13 7.81
CA LYS A 54 7.29 -14.80 7.88
C LYS A 54 7.54 -13.53 8.71
N GLU A 55 6.70 -12.52 8.56
CA GLU A 55 6.82 -11.23 9.25
C GLU A 55 6.54 -11.32 10.74
N ILE A 56 5.58 -12.16 11.16
CA ILE A 56 5.29 -12.39 12.59
C ILE A 56 6.07 -13.54 13.21
N SER A 57 6.86 -14.26 12.43
CA SER A 57 7.69 -15.36 12.95
C SER A 57 8.83 -14.79 13.79
N ALA A 58 9.07 -15.37 14.96
CA ALA A 58 10.23 -15.06 15.79
C ALA A 58 11.54 -15.70 15.24
N ALA A 59 11.65 -15.81 13.92
CA ALA A 59 12.78 -16.44 13.25
C ALA A 59 13.73 -15.41 12.65
N GLN A 60 15.01 -15.68 12.74
CA GLN A 60 16.04 -14.98 11.98
C GLN A 60 16.39 -15.81 10.75
N ILE A 61 16.25 -15.23 9.57
CA ILE A 61 16.49 -15.87 8.29
C ILE A 61 17.68 -15.19 7.62
N TYR A 62 18.71 -15.95 7.31
CA TYR A 62 19.86 -15.46 6.55
C TYR A 62 19.60 -15.64 5.04
N ASP A 63 19.80 -14.58 4.29
CA ASP A 63 19.82 -14.61 2.83
C ASP A 63 21.27 -14.59 2.33
N PRO A 64 21.78 -15.71 1.78
CA PRO A 64 23.17 -15.81 1.35
C PRO A 64 23.48 -15.01 0.07
N ILE A 65 22.45 -14.58 -0.68
CA ILE A 65 22.64 -13.81 -1.91
C ILE A 65 22.91 -12.35 -1.58
N THR A 66 22.14 -11.79 -0.67
CA THR A 66 22.26 -10.38 -0.26
C THR A 66 23.14 -10.20 0.98
N GLU A 67 23.58 -11.29 1.61
CA GLU A 67 24.33 -11.32 2.89
C GLU A 67 23.60 -10.57 4.01
N ARG A 68 22.27 -10.67 4.04
CA ARG A 68 21.42 -9.95 4.98
C ARG A 68 20.63 -10.91 5.85
N TYR A 69 20.34 -10.44 7.05
CA TYR A 69 19.44 -11.14 7.97
C TYR A 69 18.08 -10.48 7.97
N PHE A 70 17.04 -11.28 7.84
CA PHE A 70 15.66 -10.87 8.07
C PHE A 70 15.20 -11.39 9.42
N VAL A 71 14.69 -10.50 10.27
CA VAL A 71 14.16 -10.84 11.59
C VAL A 71 12.66 -10.51 11.60
N GLY A 72 11.85 -11.53 11.80
CA GLY A 72 10.41 -11.31 11.98
C GLY A 72 10.12 -10.70 13.36
N ASN A 73 8.95 -10.08 13.49
CA ASN A 73 8.53 -9.41 14.72
C ASN A 73 7.11 -9.85 15.09
N PRO A 74 6.93 -10.62 16.18
CA PRO A 74 5.62 -11.06 16.64
C PRO A 74 4.70 -9.94 17.12
N ASP A 75 5.25 -8.77 17.45
CA ASP A 75 4.51 -7.62 17.99
C ASP A 75 3.92 -6.73 16.87
N VAL A 76 4.07 -7.14 15.58
CA VAL A 76 3.54 -6.39 14.44
C VAL A 76 2.02 -6.51 14.36
N ASN A 77 1.36 -5.36 14.32
CA ASN A 77 -0.07 -5.23 14.16
C ASN A 77 -0.50 -5.19 12.67
N PRO A 78 -1.75 -5.55 12.36
CA PRO A 78 -2.30 -5.34 11.04
C PRO A 78 -2.33 -3.85 10.66
N THR A 79 -2.04 -3.55 9.41
CA THR A 79 -2.23 -2.21 8.83
C THR A 79 -3.69 -2.01 8.47
N TYR A 80 -4.27 -0.85 8.82
CA TYR A 80 -5.61 -0.45 8.39
C TYR A 80 -5.52 0.65 7.35
N ILE A 81 -6.29 0.50 6.28
CA ILE A 81 -6.20 1.37 5.11
C ILE A 81 -7.57 1.97 4.81
N ASN A 82 -7.66 3.30 4.82
CA ASN A 82 -8.81 4.02 4.31
C ASN A 82 -8.54 4.42 2.86
N ASN A 83 -9.43 4.02 1.96
CA ASN A 83 -9.34 4.31 0.53
C ASN A 83 -10.48 5.24 0.13
N PHE A 84 -10.16 6.34 -0.54
CA PHE A 84 -11.11 7.28 -1.12
C PHE A 84 -10.79 7.45 -2.59
N ASP A 85 -11.80 7.31 -3.44
CA ASP A 85 -11.65 7.44 -4.88
C ASP A 85 -12.76 8.34 -5.44
N LEU A 86 -12.39 9.19 -6.38
CA LEU A 86 -13.31 9.99 -7.18
C LEU A 86 -12.94 9.79 -8.65
N ARG A 87 -13.91 9.42 -9.47
CA ARG A 87 -13.71 9.20 -10.90
C ARG A 87 -14.82 9.82 -11.72
N TYR A 88 -14.43 10.63 -12.69
CA TYR A 88 -15.29 11.11 -13.76
C TYR A 88 -15.01 10.33 -15.04
N GLU A 89 -16.06 9.89 -15.70
CA GLU A 89 -16.00 9.12 -16.93
C GLU A 89 -16.89 9.78 -17.98
N SER A 90 -16.40 9.90 -19.20
CA SER A 90 -17.15 10.32 -20.38
C SER A 90 -16.94 9.32 -21.50
N TYR A 91 -18.03 8.79 -22.00
CA TYR A 91 -18.07 7.83 -23.08
C TYR A 91 -18.53 8.52 -24.36
N SER A 92 -18.06 8.05 -25.50
CA SER A 92 -18.52 8.52 -26.82
C SER A 92 -18.70 7.31 -27.72
N GLU A 93 -19.38 7.48 -28.84
CA GLU A 93 -19.60 6.42 -29.82
C GLU A 93 -18.27 5.74 -30.22
N GLY A 94 -18.32 4.43 -30.53
CA GLY A 94 -17.16 3.66 -30.98
C GLY A 94 -16.17 3.27 -29.87
N ASN A 95 -16.59 3.08 -28.61
CA ASN A 95 -15.74 2.72 -27.46
C ASN A 95 -14.70 3.78 -27.08
N GLN A 96 -14.97 5.04 -27.39
CA GLN A 96 -14.10 6.12 -26.94
C GLN A 96 -14.38 6.45 -25.47
N ILE A 97 -13.33 6.65 -24.71
CA ILE A 97 -13.40 6.92 -23.28
C ILE A 97 -12.45 8.08 -22.96
N PHE A 98 -12.95 9.02 -22.17
CA PHE A 98 -12.14 9.95 -21.41
C PHE A 98 -12.50 9.78 -19.95
N ALA A 99 -11.50 9.48 -19.11
CA ALA A 99 -11.72 9.41 -17.69
C ALA A 99 -10.58 10.06 -16.93
N ILE A 100 -10.93 10.72 -15.83
CA ILE A 100 -10.00 11.25 -14.84
C ILE A 100 -10.39 10.70 -13.48
N SER A 101 -9.38 10.19 -12.76
CA SER A 101 -9.55 9.66 -11.41
C SER A 101 -8.60 10.35 -10.45
N THR A 102 -9.03 10.56 -9.23
CA THR A 102 -8.18 10.91 -8.11
C THR A 102 -8.38 9.90 -7.00
N PHE A 103 -7.32 9.57 -6.31
CA PHE A 103 -7.40 8.68 -5.16
C PHE A 103 -6.57 9.21 -3.99
N PHE A 104 -7.01 8.85 -2.79
CA PHE A 104 -6.30 9.10 -1.54
C PHE A 104 -6.38 7.84 -0.67
N LYS A 105 -5.23 7.36 -0.22
CA LYS A 105 -5.11 6.20 0.68
C LYS A 105 -4.35 6.61 1.93
N GLN A 106 -4.94 6.34 3.06
CA GLN A 106 -4.33 6.55 4.37
C GLN A 106 -4.09 5.18 5.02
N PHE A 107 -2.84 4.94 5.36
CA PHE A 107 -2.39 3.72 6.05
C PHE A 107 -2.13 4.07 7.51
N ASN A 108 -2.79 3.36 8.42
CA ASN A 108 -2.51 3.40 9.84
C ASN A 108 -1.71 2.15 10.20
N ASP A 109 -0.64 2.32 10.95
CA ASP A 109 0.31 1.28 11.34
C ASP A 109 0.86 0.48 10.14
N PRO A 110 1.39 1.14 9.07
CA PRO A 110 1.93 0.42 7.91
C PRO A 110 3.06 -0.51 8.35
N ILE A 111 2.99 -1.76 7.83
CA ILE A 111 4.01 -2.79 8.08
C ILE A 111 5.16 -2.55 7.12
N GLU A 112 6.37 -2.44 7.65
CA GLU A 112 7.55 -2.19 6.86
C GLU A 112 8.77 -2.97 7.32
N VAL A 113 9.67 -3.19 6.37
CA VAL A 113 10.97 -3.81 6.62
C VAL A 113 12.02 -2.70 6.68
N THR A 114 12.61 -2.52 7.84
CA THR A 114 13.61 -1.48 8.11
C THR A 114 14.92 -2.08 8.60
N ALA A 115 16.02 -1.37 8.47
CA ALA A 115 17.25 -1.78 9.14
C ALA A 115 17.04 -1.78 10.66
N LEU A 116 17.63 -2.74 11.36
CA LEU A 116 17.47 -2.87 12.81
C LEU A 116 17.95 -1.63 13.54
N ASP A 117 19.17 -1.20 13.24
CA ASP A 117 19.76 0.06 13.68
C ASP A 117 20.89 0.49 12.73
N ALA A 118 21.48 1.68 12.96
CA ALA A 118 22.56 2.22 12.14
C ALA A 118 23.87 1.41 12.23
N ASN A 119 24.09 0.67 13.33
CA ASN A 119 25.30 -0.12 13.56
C ASN A 119 25.18 -1.52 12.96
N GLN A 120 23.96 -1.95 12.62
CA GLN A 120 23.66 -3.26 12.03
C GLN A 120 22.89 -3.13 10.71
N PRO A 121 23.46 -2.51 9.68
CA PRO A 121 22.75 -2.22 8.43
C PRO A 121 22.40 -3.48 7.61
N SER A 122 23.01 -4.62 7.93
CA SER A 122 22.73 -5.91 7.30
C SER A 122 21.58 -6.68 7.95
N VAL A 123 21.04 -6.18 9.08
CA VAL A 123 19.92 -6.82 9.79
C VAL A 123 18.65 -6.02 9.56
N PHE A 124 17.66 -6.67 8.96
CA PHE A 124 16.36 -6.08 8.69
C PHE A 124 15.30 -6.66 9.62
N ILE A 125 14.47 -5.78 10.17
CA ILE A 125 13.36 -6.15 11.05
C ILE A 125 12.05 -5.58 10.51
N VAL A 126 10.96 -6.29 10.77
CA VAL A 126 9.60 -5.83 10.46
C VAL A 126 9.08 -4.96 11.59
N ARG A 127 8.51 -3.81 11.26
CA ARG A 127 7.91 -2.88 12.23
C ARG A 127 6.64 -2.25 11.66
N ASN A 128 5.78 -1.77 12.56
CA ASN A 128 4.74 -0.82 12.18
C ASN A 128 5.30 0.60 12.28
N ASN A 129 5.13 1.38 11.22
CA ASN A 129 5.31 2.82 11.26
C ASN A 129 4.00 3.52 11.65
N LYS A 130 4.04 4.83 11.97
CA LYS A 130 2.86 5.54 12.50
C LYS A 130 1.77 5.71 11.45
N GLU A 131 2.13 6.23 10.30
CA GLU A 131 1.19 6.61 9.25
C GLU A 131 1.91 6.73 7.90
N ALA A 132 1.20 6.35 6.84
CA ALA A 132 1.61 6.65 5.49
C ALA A 132 0.39 7.11 4.68
N THR A 133 0.62 7.98 3.70
CA THR A 133 -0.39 8.43 2.75
C THR A 133 0.09 8.25 1.34
N VAL A 134 -0.82 7.86 0.46
CA VAL A 134 -0.58 7.76 -0.98
C VAL A 134 -1.75 8.44 -1.68
N TYR A 135 -1.46 9.37 -2.56
CA TYR A 135 -2.48 10.05 -3.36
C TYR A 135 -2.01 10.27 -4.78
N GLY A 136 -2.96 10.40 -5.68
CA GLY A 136 -2.61 10.56 -7.08
C GLY A 136 -3.78 10.92 -7.96
N VAL A 137 -3.42 11.22 -9.22
CA VAL A 137 -4.34 11.50 -10.31
C VAL A 137 -4.01 10.57 -11.47
N GLU A 138 -5.03 10.00 -12.07
CA GLU A 138 -4.94 9.12 -13.23
C GLU A 138 -5.77 9.67 -14.37
N LEU A 139 -5.23 9.63 -15.58
CA LEU A 139 -5.91 10.02 -16.81
C LEU A 139 -5.96 8.81 -17.75
N GLU A 140 -7.16 8.53 -18.26
CA GLU A 140 -7.39 7.52 -19.29
C GLU A 140 -8.03 8.19 -20.51
N LEU A 141 -7.42 8.02 -21.67
CA LEU A 141 -7.97 8.45 -22.94
C LEU A 141 -7.91 7.29 -23.94
N ARG A 142 -9.06 6.97 -24.50
CA ARG A 142 -9.19 6.06 -25.63
C ARG A 142 -9.97 6.76 -26.72
N LYS A 143 -9.37 6.90 -27.89
CA LYS A 143 -9.99 7.61 -29.02
C LYS A 143 -9.67 6.95 -30.34
N ASP A 144 -10.69 6.74 -31.17
CA ASP A 144 -10.50 6.35 -32.55
C ASP A 144 -10.18 7.60 -33.39
N ILE A 145 -8.96 7.66 -33.95
CA ILE A 145 -8.50 8.75 -34.80
C ILE A 145 -8.99 8.55 -36.22
N LEU A 146 -8.94 7.31 -36.70
CA LEU A 146 -9.45 6.87 -38.00
C LEU A 146 -10.24 5.60 -37.79
N ASN A 147 -11.46 5.56 -38.27
CA ASN A 147 -12.29 4.37 -38.23
C ASN A 147 -13.18 4.32 -39.48
N ASN A 148 -12.62 3.81 -40.57
CA ASN A 148 -13.35 3.60 -41.81
C ASN A 148 -13.14 2.16 -42.32
N GLU A 149 -13.87 1.76 -43.35
CA GLU A 149 -13.85 0.38 -43.86
C GLU A 149 -12.45 -0.17 -44.23
N LYS A 150 -11.50 0.73 -44.57
CA LYS A 150 -10.16 0.35 -45.03
C LYS A 150 -9.05 0.56 -44.00
N ARG A 151 -9.26 1.44 -43.02
CA ARG A 151 -8.21 1.83 -42.06
C ARG A 151 -8.81 2.10 -40.69
N LYS A 152 -8.17 1.55 -39.66
CA LYS A 152 -8.47 1.82 -38.25
C LYS A 152 -7.20 2.29 -37.57
N LEU A 153 -7.27 3.44 -36.87
CA LEU A 153 -6.22 3.98 -36.02
C LEU A 153 -6.85 4.41 -34.70
N SER A 154 -6.43 3.81 -33.61
CA SER A 154 -6.91 4.14 -32.27
C SER A 154 -5.74 4.59 -31.40
N LEU A 155 -5.96 5.62 -30.60
CA LEU A 155 -5.04 6.09 -29.55
C LEU A 155 -5.55 5.59 -28.20
N ASN A 156 -4.67 4.95 -27.44
CA ASN A 156 -4.91 4.60 -26.04
C ASN A 156 -3.79 5.22 -25.20
N LEU A 157 -4.15 6.09 -24.27
CA LEU A 157 -3.24 6.76 -23.36
C LEU A 157 -3.72 6.54 -21.92
N ASN A 158 -2.81 6.03 -21.09
CA ASN A 158 -3.00 5.95 -19.65
C ASN A 158 -1.78 6.60 -19.00
N THR A 159 -2.03 7.52 -18.07
CA THR A 159 -0.96 8.17 -17.31
C THR A 159 -1.41 8.40 -15.88
N SER A 160 -0.46 8.33 -14.95
CA SER A 160 -0.69 8.58 -13.53
C SER A 160 0.44 9.42 -12.94
N ILE A 161 0.08 10.29 -12.01
CA ILE A 161 1.00 11.01 -11.13
C ILE A 161 0.63 10.62 -9.71
N ILE A 162 1.61 10.06 -8.98
CA ILE A 162 1.40 9.49 -7.65
C ILE A 162 2.45 10.06 -6.72
N GLU A 163 2.02 10.50 -5.55
CA GLU A 163 2.89 10.91 -4.45
C GLU A 163 2.60 10.07 -3.21
N SER A 164 3.64 9.84 -2.42
CA SER A 164 3.53 9.11 -1.16
C SER A 164 4.35 9.80 -0.08
N GLU A 165 3.79 9.88 1.10
CA GLU A 165 4.44 10.38 2.31
C GLU A 165 4.36 9.34 3.40
N GLN A 166 5.42 9.21 4.18
CA GLN A 166 5.47 8.30 5.29
C GLN A 166 6.07 8.98 6.53
N ARG A 167 5.41 8.78 7.66
CA ARG A 167 5.94 9.17 8.97
C ARG A 167 6.60 7.97 9.63
N MET A 168 7.92 8.06 9.76
CA MET A 168 8.69 7.06 10.47
C MET A 168 8.43 7.12 11.98
N SER A 169 8.61 5.98 12.67
CA SER A 169 8.54 5.96 14.13
C SER A 169 9.77 6.63 14.73
N ASP A 170 9.61 7.21 15.95
CA ASP A 170 10.71 7.89 16.64
C ASP A 170 11.88 6.95 16.97
N GLU A 171 11.63 5.64 17.03
CA GLU A 171 12.66 4.61 17.23
C GLU A 171 13.57 4.44 16.01
N GLU A 172 13.05 4.66 14.81
CA GLU A 172 13.82 4.57 13.58
C GLU A 172 14.77 5.77 13.40
N PHE A 173 14.41 6.93 13.99
CA PHE A 173 15.27 8.13 14.01
C PHE A 173 16.39 8.08 15.05
N LYS A 174 16.29 7.24 16.07
CA LYS A 174 17.34 7.06 17.06
C LYS A 174 18.53 6.33 16.44
N GLY A 175 19.41 7.06 15.80
CA GLY A 175 20.64 6.53 15.19
C GLY A 175 20.88 6.91 13.73
N ARG A 176 19.95 7.57 13.07
CA ARG A 176 20.20 8.14 11.74
C ARG A 176 20.69 9.59 11.90
N VAL A 177 21.96 9.81 11.59
CA VAL A 177 22.45 11.17 11.27
C VAL A 177 21.94 11.48 9.87
N ILE A 178 20.95 12.37 9.77
CA ILE A 178 20.53 12.93 8.48
C ILE A 178 21.65 13.89 8.07
N SER A 179 22.47 13.46 7.13
CA SER A 179 23.47 14.33 6.46
C SER A 179 22.83 15.04 5.30
#